data_d430481166cc9e868c6f808f3cb6edfb
#
_entry.id   d430481166cc9e868c6f808f3cb6edfb
#
_cell.length_a   1.000
_cell.length_b   1.000
_cell.length_c   1.000
_cell.angle_alpha   90.00
_cell.angle_beta   90.00
_cell.angle_gamma   90.00
#
_symmetry.space_group_name_H-M   'P 1'
#
loop_
_entity.id
_entity.type
_entity.pdbx_description
1 polymer ?
#
loop_
_entity_poly.entity_id
_entity_poly.type
_entity_poly.pdbx_seq_one_letter_code
_entity_poly.pdbx_strand_id
1 'polypeptide(L)'
;EGSHDIAAARAAAAAMDRREDLTVIELDHETLREAVPRVAAAIDRTNPMDVSIALPLLLVAERVHEDGYSRLALGQGADELFGGYSKVVDPADDHRVEADTVRGAVRETIDSLPEQLERDVCGLQGVGVEPVTPFLQDRVVDAALRLPGELLASGDERKLALRRFARHEGVLPEEVASTDKKAVQYGSYVSRELDRLARQAGFKRRMDDHVGQYIRSLCEP
;
A
#
# COMPACT_ATOMS: atom_id res chain seq x y z
N GLU A 1 14.21 -8.82 -11.94
CA GLU A 1 14.32 -7.59 -12.76
C GLU A 1 13.22 -6.61 -12.35
N GLY A 2 13.62 -5.35 -12.16
CA GLY A 2 12.99 -4.32 -11.36
C GLY A 2 11.48 -4.15 -11.49
N SER A 3 10.80 -4.22 -10.35
CA SER A 3 9.40 -3.85 -10.24
C SER A 3 9.23 -2.33 -10.46
N HIS A 4 7.99 -1.91 -10.74
CA HIS A 4 7.67 -0.49 -10.85
C HIS A 4 8.05 0.28 -9.59
N ASP A 5 7.80 -0.29 -8.41
CA ASP A 5 8.06 0.36 -7.12
C ASP A 5 9.56 0.56 -6.88
N ILE A 6 10.40 -0.43 -7.24
CA ILE A 6 11.86 -0.28 -7.16
C ILE A 6 12.34 0.86 -8.08
N ALA A 7 11.83 0.92 -9.31
CA ALA A 7 12.22 1.99 -10.25
C ALA A 7 11.79 3.37 -9.73
N ALA A 8 10.56 3.49 -9.22
CA ALA A 8 10.05 4.72 -8.65
C ALA A 8 10.82 5.13 -7.38
N ALA A 9 11.12 4.18 -6.48
CA ALA A 9 11.90 4.45 -5.26
C ALA A 9 13.32 4.93 -5.59
N ARG A 10 13.99 4.30 -6.56
CA ARG A 10 15.33 4.72 -7.02
C ARG A 10 15.31 6.11 -7.64
N ALA A 11 14.29 6.43 -8.45
CA ALA A 11 14.14 7.76 -9.04
C ALA A 11 13.88 8.81 -7.96
N ALA A 12 12.99 8.54 -7.00
CA ALA A 12 12.68 9.43 -5.90
C ALA A 12 13.91 9.67 -5.00
N ALA A 13 14.61 8.60 -4.61
CA ALA A 13 15.84 8.71 -3.81
C ALA A 13 16.92 9.53 -4.54
N ALA A 14 17.04 9.35 -5.85
CA ALA A 14 17.96 10.13 -6.66
C ALA A 14 17.59 11.61 -6.73
N ALA A 15 16.31 11.92 -6.94
CA ALA A 15 15.81 13.30 -7.01
C ALA A 15 15.96 14.05 -5.68
N MET A 16 15.88 13.33 -4.57
CA MET A 16 16.03 13.87 -3.22
C MET A 16 17.49 13.83 -2.67
N ASP A 17 18.46 13.38 -3.48
CA ASP A 17 19.85 13.16 -3.06
C ASP A 17 19.98 12.20 -1.85
N ARG A 18 19.19 11.13 -1.87
CA ARG A 18 19.08 10.12 -0.80
C ARG A 18 19.33 8.69 -1.29
N ARG A 19 20.17 8.53 -2.33
CA ARG A 19 20.45 7.21 -2.91
C ARG A 19 21.08 6.24 -1.92
N GLU A 20 21.93 6.75 -1.03
CA GLU A 20 22.63 5.95 -0.03
C GLU A 20 21.71 5.49 1.11
N ASP A 21 20.57 6.17 1.29
CA ASP A 21 19.58 5.81 2.31
C ASP A 21 18.57 4.75 1.82
N LEU A 22 18.62 4.38 0.52
CA LEU A 22 17.68 3.45 -0.07
C LEU A 22 18.17 2.01 0.06
N THR A 23 17.44 1.21 0.83
CA THR A 23 17.59 -0.24 0.87
C THR A 23 16.52 -0.89 -0.01
N VAL A 24 16.92 -1.78 -0.92
CA VAL A 24 16.03 -2.57 -1.76
C VAL A 24 16.06 -4.02 -1.31
N ILE A 25 14.87 -4.57 -1.02
CA ILE A 25 14.69 -5.98 -0.67
C ILE A 25 14.24 -6.72 -1.93
N GLU A 26 15.08 -7.61 -2.43
CA GLU A 26 14.75 -8.44 -3.59
C GLU A 26 14.13 -9.76 -3.11
N LEU A 27 13.01 -10.12 -3.71
CA LEU A 27 12.24 -11.31 -3.34
C LEU A 27 12.30 -12.32 -4.49
N ASP A 28 12.72 -13.54 -4.17
CA ASP A 28 12.56 -14.68 -5.06
C ASP A 28 11.30 -15.49 -4.73
N HIS A 29 11.04 -16.53 -5.51
CA HIS A 29 9.85 -17.37 -5.33
C HIS A 29 9.91 -18.25 -4.07
N GLU A 30 11.10 -18.56 -3.57
CA GLU A 30 11.27 -19.33 -2.35
C GLU A 30 10.91 -18.46 -1.15
N THR A 31 11.51 -17.29 -1.06
CA THR A 31 11.17 -16.26 -0.05
C THR A 31 9.68 -15.96 -0.01
N LEU A 32 9.03 -15.79 -1.19
CA LEU A 32 7.59 -15.55 -1.25
C LEU A 32 6.79 -16.72 -0.68
N ARG A 33 7.12 -17.97 -1.03
CA ARG A 33 6.42 -19.16 -0.49
C ARG A 33 6.57 -19.30 1.01
N GLU A 34 7.76 -19.06 1.54
CA GLU A 34 8.04 -19.13 2.97
C GLU A 34 7.38 -18.01 3.76
N ALA A 35 7.25 -16.82 3.16
CA ALA A 35 6.63 -15.67 3.81
C ALA A 35 5.10 -15.78 3.90
N VAL A 36 4.43 -16.43 2.93
CA VAL A 36 2.96 -16.51 2.89
C VAL A 36 2.34 -17.05 4.19
N PRO A 37 2.75 -18.22 4.75
CA PRO A 37 2.15 -18.71 5.99
C PRO A 37 2.47 -17.79 7.19
N ARG A 38 3.65 -17.18 7.24
CA ARG A 38 4.01 -16.22 8.31
C ARG A 38 3.13 -14.97 8.25
N VAL A 39 2.93 -14.42 7.04
CA VAL A 39 2.04 -13.28 6.82
C VAL A 39 0.62 -13.63 7.20
N ALA A 40 0.08 -14.75 6.69
CA ALA A 40 -1.27 -15.18 6.98
C ALA A 40 -1.53 -15.35 8.49
N ALA A 41 -0.56 -15.93 9.21
CA ALA A 41 -0.62 -16.07 10.66
C ALA A 41 -0.54 -14.71 11.39
N ALA A 42 0.31 -13.78 10.92
CA ALA A 42 0.46 -12.48 11.55
C ALA A 42 -0.79 -11.60 11.43
N ILE A 43 -1.47 -11.65 10.26
CA ILE A 43 -2.68 -10.84 10.01
C ILE A 43 -3.99 -11.58 10.28
N ASP A 44 -3.95 -12.88 10.63
CA ASP A 44 -5.09 -13.78 10.80
C ASP A 44 -6.05 -13.79 9.59
N ARG A 45 -5.49 -13.75 8.37
CA ARG A 45 -6.24 -13.71 7.10
C ARG A 45 -5.51 -14.50 6.01
N THR A 46 -6.30 -15.19 5.17
CA THR A 46 -5.78 -15.97 4.03
C THR A 46 -6.30 -15.51 2.68
N ASN A 47 -7.07 -14.42 2.61
CA ASN A 47 -7.54 -13.90 1.33
C ASN A 47 -6.39 -13.31 0.50
N PRO A 48 -6.38 -13.47 -0.83
CA PRO A 48 -5.26 -13.07 -1.68
C PRO A 48 -4.93 -11.57 -1.62
N MET A 49 -5.94 -10.72 -1.43
CA MET A 49 -5.74 -9.27 -1.41
C MET A 49 -4.94 -8.86 -0.17
N ASP A 50 -5.40 -9.25 1.02
CA ASP A 50 -4.73 -8.89 2.27
C ASP A 50 -3.33 -9.49 2.36
N VAL A 51 -3.15 -10.75 1.97
CA VAL A 51 -1.82 -11.39 1.95
C VAL A 51 -0.89 -10.68 0.99
N SER A 52 -1.33 -10.32 -0.22
CA SER A 52 -0.47 -9.65 -1.21
C SER A 52 -0.10 -8.21 -0.82
N ILE A 53 -0.90 -7.54 0.01
CA ILE A 53 -0.59 -6.20 0.55
C ILE A 53 0.34 -6.32 1.75
N ALA A 54 0.04 -7.23 2.69
CA ALA A 54 0.80 -7.38 3.92
C ALA A 54 2.19 -8.00 3.71
N LEU A 55 2.36 -8.86 2.69
CA LEU A 55 3.60 -9.58 2.44
C LEU A 55 4.82 -8.65 2.25
N PRO A 56 4.82 -7.68 1.31
CA PRO A 56 5.93 -6.76 1.18
C PRO A 56 6.15 -5.92 2.43
N LEU A 57 5.09 -5.56 3.15
CA LEU A 57 5.17 -4.77 4.37
C LEU A 57 5.86 -5.55 5.50
N LEU A 58 5.48 -6.83 5.70
CA LEU A 58 6.08 -7.70 6.70
C LEU A 58 7.58 -7.92 6.41
N LEU A 59 7.95 -8.20 5.16
CA LEU A 59 9.35 -8.42 4.79
C LEU A 59 10.22 -7.15 4.96
N VAL A 60 9.65 -5.97 4.71
CA VAL A 60 10.30 -4.69 5.05
C VAL A 60 10.44 -4.54 6.55
N ALA A 61 9.41 -4.90 7.33
CA ALA A 61 9.46 -4.82 8.79
C ALA A 61 10.48 -5.80 9.39
N GLU A 62 10.59 -7.02 8.87
CA GLU A 62 11.64 -7.98 9.26
C GLU A 62 13.03 -7.38 9.05
N ARG A 63 13.28 -6.78 7.89
CA ARG A 63 14.55 -6.12 7.60
C ARG A 63 14.82 -4.92 8.51
N VAL A 64 13.82 -4.10 8.79
CA VAL A 64 13.91 -2.96 9.72
C VAL A 64 14.29 -3.46 11.11
N HIS A 65 13.70 -4.57 11.56
CA HIS A 65 14.04 -5.21 12.84
C HIS A 65 15.47 -5.75 12.86
N GLU A 66 15.90 -6.43 11.80
CA GLU A 66 17.27 -6.95 11.63
C GLU A 66 18.32 -5.82 11.65
N ASP A 67 18.00 -4.67 11.06
CA ASP A 67 18.84 -3.47 11.07
C ASP A 67 18.84 -2.75 12.45
N GLY A 68 18.12 -3.29 13.45
CA GLY A 68 18.10 -2.81 14.83
C GLY A 68 17.08 -1.70 15.12
N TYR A 69 16.16 -1.44 14.20
CA TYR A 69 15.08 -0.47 14.41
C TYR A 69 13.82 -1.17 14.95
N SER A 70 13.06 -0.47 15.79
CA SER A 70 11.79 -0.94 16.38
C SER A 70 10.57 -0.19 15.85
N ARG A 71 10.75 0.75 14.92
CA ARG A 71 9.66 1.59 14.39
C ARG A 71 9.80 1.80 12.89
N LEU A 72 8.68 1.75 12.17
CA LEU A 72 8.63 1.98 10.72
C LEU A 72 7.58 3.05 10.39
N ALA A 73 8.01 4.14 9.76
CA ALA A 73 7.09 5.17 9.29
C ALA A 73 6.43 4.74 7.97
N LEU A 74 5.11 4.87 7.90
CA LEU A 74 4.27 4.42 6.79
C LEU A 74 3.42 5.57 6.24
N GLY A 75 3.05 5.44 4.96
CA GLY A 75 2.19 6.40 4.27
C GLY A 75 0.69 6.16 4.43
N GLN A 76 0.26 5.32 5.37
CA GLN A 76 -1.16 5.02 5.61
C GLN A 76 -1.94 6.30 5.94
N GLY A 77 -3.17 6.36 5.46
CA GLY A 77 -4.03 7.53 5.57
C GLY A 77 -3.89 8.53 4.42
N ALA A 78 -2.78 8.53 3.69
CA ALA A 78 -2.57 9.49 2.60
C ALA A 78 -3.54 9.30 1.42
N ASP A 79 -3.89 8.07 1.08
CA ASP A 79 -4.85 7.79 0.01
C ASP A 79 -6.29 8.00 0.49
N GLU A 80 -6.58 7.59 1.71
CA GLU A 80 -7.90 7.66 2.33
C GLU A 80 -8.33 9.10 2.60
N LEU A 81 -7.45 9.88 3.22
CA LEU A 81 -7.77 11.25 3.64
C LEU A 81 -7.68 12.28 2.50
N PHE A 82 -6.79 12.04 1.52
CA PHE A 82 -6.50 13.02 0.49
C PHE A 82 -6.94 12.61 -0.93
N GLY A 83 -7.82 11.61 -1.04
CA GLY A 83 -8.41 11.22 -2.33
C GLY A 83 -7.43 10.52 -3.28
N GLY A 84 -6.66 9.53 -2.78
CA GLY A 84 -5.67 8.80 -3.57
C GLY A 84 -6.23 7.68 -4.45
N TYR A 85 -7.48 7.27 -4.27
CA TYR A 85 -8.10 6.18 -5.03
C TYR A 85 -8.79 6.67 -6.29
N SER A 86 -8.74 5.88 -7.36
CA SER A 86 -9.40 6.22 -8.63
C SER A 86 -10.91 6.39 -8.50
N LYS A 87 -11.56 5.60 -7.63
CA LYS A 87 -12.99 5.65 -7.38
C LYS A 87 -13.51 6.98 -6.82
N VAL A 88 -12.63 7.84 -6.29
CA VAL A 88 -13.03 9.15 -5.76
C VAL A 88 -12.93 10.29 -6.77
N VAL A 89 -12.38 10.05 -7.96
CA VAL A 89 -12.15 11.08 -8.99
C VAL A 89 -13.47 11.49 -9.63
N ASP A 90 -14.28 10.52 -10.04
CA ASP A 90 -15.60 10.70 -10.62
C ASP A 90 -16.59 9.72 -9.94
N PRO A 91 -16.98 10.02 -8.69
CA PRO A 91 -17.72 9.07 -7.88
C PRO A 91 -19.15 8.86 -8.39
N ALA A 92 -19.77 9.84 -9.05
CA ALA A 92 -21.11 9.70 -9.59
C ALA A 92 -21.22 8.61 -10.68
N ASP A 93 -20.11 8.35 -11.39
CA ASP A 93 -20.02 7.34 -12.44
C ASP A 93 -19.29 6.06 -11.98
N ASP A 94 -18.85 5.97 -10.72
CA ASP A 94 -18.10 4.82 -10.21
C ASP A 94 -18.95 3.94 -9.27
N HIS A 95 -19.32 2.74 -9.76
CA HIS A 95 -20.14 1.77 -9.01
C HIS A 95 -19.52 1.24 -7.70
N ARG A 96 -18.28 1.58 -7.39
CA ARG A 96 -17.57 1.15 -6.17
C ARG A 96 -17.82 2.08 -4.98
N VAL A 97 -18.53 3.17 -5.17
CA VAL A 97 -18.92 4.14 -4.13
C VAL A 97 -20.40 4.49 -4.29
N GLU A 98 -21.04 4.85 -3.18
CA GLU A 98 -22.45 5.28 -3.17
C GLU A 98 -22.58 6.80 -3.25
N ALA A 99 -21.52 7.53 -2.88
CA ALA A 99 -21.52 8.98 -2.88
C ALA A 99 -21.38 9.58 -4.28
N ASP A 100 -22.12 10.66 -4.56
CA ASP A 100 -22.06 11.42 -5.82
C ASP A 100 -20.98 12.52 -5.83
N THR A 101 -20.23 12.69 -4.75
CA THR A 101 -19.24 13.75 -4.60
C THR A 101 -17.88 13.21 -4.16
N VAL A 102 -16.80 13.82 -4.64
CA VAL A 102 -15.42 13.48 -4.24
C VAL A 102 -15.28 13.42 -2.71
N ARG A 103 -15.83 14.38 -2.00
CA ARG A 103 -15.76 14.42 -0.53
C ARG A 103 -16.59 13.32 0.13
N GLY A 104 -17.72 12.95 -0.43
CA GLY A 104 -18.52 11.81 0.02
C GLY A 104 -17.78 10.50 -0.17
N ALA A 105 -17.24 10.25 -1.35
CA ALA A 105 -16.46 9.05 -1.67
C ALA A 105 -15.19 8.92 -0.81
N VAL A 106 -14.54 10.04 -0.47
CA VAL A 106 -13.41 10.03 0.48
C VAL A 106 -13.89 9.61 1.87
N ARG A 107 -15.04 10.06 2.36
CA ARG A 107 -15.59 9.62 3.65
C ARG A 107 -15.89 8.13 3.68
N GLU A 108 -16.52 7.58 2.65
CA GLU A 108 -16.71 6.13 2.52
C GLU A 108 -15.39 5.35 2.51
N THR A 109 -14.34 5.93 1.94
CA THR A 109 -13.00 5.32 1.95
C THR A 109 -12.40 5.31 3.35
N ILE A 110 -12.60 6.39 4.13
CA ILE A 110 -12.15 6.48 5.52
C ILE A 110 -12.84 5.42 6.39
N ASP A 111 -14.11 5.11 6.15
CA ASP A 111 -14.85 4.10 6.90
C ASP A 111 -14.25 2.68 6.75
N SER A 112 -13.53 2.42 5.67
CA SER A 112 -12.78 1.16 5.46
C SER A 112 -11.37 1.12 6.09
N LEU A 113 -10.89 2.25 6.60
CA LEU A 113 -9.52 2.38 7.13
C LEU A 113 -9.23 1.48 8.34
N PRO A 114 -10.16 1.26 9.31
CA PRO A 114 -9.89 0.40 10.45
C PRO A 114 -9.46 -1.01 10.07
N GLU A 115 -10.12 -1.65 9.09
CA GLU A 115 -9.78 -3.00 8.64
C GLU A 115 -8.40 -3.07 7.96
N GLN A 116 -8.03 -2.01 7.22
CA GLN A 116 -6.72 -1.90 6.58
C GLN A 116 -5.62 -1.70 7.61
N LEU A 117 -5.86 -0.83 8.61
CA LEU A 117 -4.92 -0.56 9.69
C LEU A 117 -4.71 -1.78 10.57
N GLU A 118 -5.77 -2.52 10.91
CA GLU A 118 -5.65 -3.76 11.67
C GLU A 118 -4.68 -4.73 11.00
N ARG A 119 -4.87 -5.02 9.71
CA ARG A 119 -3.96 -5.86 8.93
C ARG A 119 -2.52 -5.38 9.00
N ASP A 120 -2.29 -4.09 8.72
CA ASP A 120 -0.96 -3.52 8.60
C ASP A 120 -0.26 -3.45 9.97
N VAL A 121 -0.99 -3.08 11.03
CA VAL A 121 -0.49 -3.07 12.42
C VAL A 121 -0.13 -4.48 12.89
N CYS A 122 -1.03 -5.45 12.72
CA CYS A 122 -0.78 -6.85 13.10
C CYS A 122 0.45 -7.41 12.37
N GLY A 123 0.59 -7.13 11.08
CA GLY A 123 1.75 -7.54 10.28
C GLY A 123 3.07 -7.03 10.84
N LEU A 124 3.15 -5.74 11.20
CA LEU A 124 4.38 -5.15 11.75
C LEU A 124 4.66 -5.61 13.17
N GLN A 125 3.64 -5.63 14.04
CA GLN A 125 3.79 -6.04 15.44
C GLN A 125 4.19 -7.51 15.55
N GLY A 126 3.77 -8.36 14.60
CA GLY A 126 4.16 -9.76 14.53
C GLY A 126 5.67 -9.99 14.43
N VAL A 127 6.42 -8.98 13.97
CA VAL A 127 7.90 -9.00 13.88
C VAL A 127 8.58 -7.99 14.83
N GLY A 128 7.84 -7.42 15.79
CA GLY A 128 8.39 -6.53 16.81
C GLY A 128 8.65 -5.10 16.32
N VAL A 129 7.99 -4.66 15.25
CA VAL A 129 8.10 -3.30 14.69
C VAL A 129 6.80 -2.53 14.93
N GLU A 130 6.90 -1.33 15.50
CA GLU A 130 5.79 -0.42 15.73
C GLU A 130 5.55 0.48 14.51
N PRO A 131 4.32 0.53 13.95
CA PRO A 131 3.99 1.45 12.87
C PRO A 131 3.94 2.90 13.37
N VAL A 132 4.49 3.81 12.58
CA VAL A 132 4.33 5.26 12.74
C VAL A 132 3.57 5.79 11.52
N THR A 133 2.38 6.36 11.75
CA THR A 133 1.47 6.81 10.69
C THR A 133 1.27 8.32 10.74
N PRO A 134 2.17 9.13 10.15
CA PRO A 134 2.13 10.59 10.27
C PRO A 134 0.85 11.23 9.75
N PHE A 135 0.24 10.67 8.69
CA PHE A 135 -1.01 11.18 8.13
C PHE A 135 -2.24 10.91 9.02
N LEU A 136 -2.16 9.94 9.93
CA LEU A 136 -3.26 9.59 10.84
C LEU A 136 -3.15 10.28 12.21
N GLN A 137 -2.30 11.30 12.34
CA GLN A 137 -2.30 12.17 13.51
C GLN A 137 -3.57 13.01 13.53
N ASP A 138 -4.23 13.17 14.69
CA ASP A 138 -5.52 13.86 14.85
C ASP A 138 -5.57 15.21 14.13
N ARG A 139 -4.53 16.03 14.30
CA ARG A 139 -4.44 17.36 13.64
C ARG A 139 -4.40 17.27 12.12
N VAL A 140 -3.82 16.20 11.54
CA VAL A 140 -3.77 15.99 10.09
C VAL A 140 -5.12 15.49 9.60
N VAL A 141 -5.72 14.57 10.32
CA VAL A 141 -7.09 14.07 10.04
C VAL A 141 -8.07 15.22 10.08
N ASP A 142 -8.07 16.04 11.13
CA ASP A 142 -8.93 17.21 11.27
C ASP A 142 -8.78 18.22 10.12
N ALA A 143 -7.54 18.45 9.68
CA ALA A 143 -7.26 19.33 8.55
C ALA A 143 -7.76 18.72 7.23
N ALA A 144 -7.50 17.46 6.99
CA ALA A 144 -7.90 16.75 5.78
C ALA A 144 -9.43 16.69 5.63
N LEU A 145 -10.14 16.42 6.72
CA LEU A 145 -11.62 16.39 6.73
C LEU A 145 -12.29 17.73 6.40
N ARG A 146 -11.57 18.85 6.48
CA ARG A 146 -12.03 20.19 6.11
C ARG A 146 -11.73 20.56 4.66
N LEU A 147 -10.90 19.78 3.95
CA LEU A 147 -10.56 20.09 2.57
C LEU A 147 -11.80 20.00 1.66
N PRO A 148 -11.98 20.96 0.76
CA PRO A 148 -12.99 20.86 -0.27
C PRO A 148 -12.61 19.81 -1.32
N GLY A 149 -13.62 19.24 -2.02
CA GLY A 149 -13.43 18.13 -2.96
C GLY A 149 -12.40 18.43 -4.06
N GLU A 150 -12.39 19.66 -4.57
CA GLU A 150 -11.45 20.13 -5.60
C GLU A 150 -9.97 20.18 -5.16
N LEU A 151 -9.69 20.03 -3.87
CA LEU A 151 -8.34 19.88 -3.34
C LEU A 151 -7.98 18.41 -3.02
N LEU A 152 -8.93 17.51 -3.14
CA LEU A 152 -8.73 16.07 -2.97
C LEU A 152 -8.40 15.41 -4.31
N ALA A 153 -9.31 15.53 -5.28
CA ALA A 153 -9.13 15.02 -6.63
C ALA A 153 -9.83 15.92 -7.65
N SER A 154 -9.27 16.07 -8.84
CA SER A 154 -9.86 16.79 -9.96
C SER A 154 -9.28 16.34 -11.29
N GLY A 155 -10.14 16.03 -12.27
CA GLY A 155 -9.69 15.42 -13.52
C GLY A 155 -8.94 14.10 -13.23
N ASP A 156 -7.78 13.92 -13.82
CA ASP A 156 -6.96 12.72 -13.60
C ASP A 156 -6.01 12.82 -12.40
N GLU A 157 -5.96 13.99 -11.73
CA GLU A 157 -5.01 14.22 -10.65
C GLU A 157 -5.65 13.93 -9.27
N ARG A 158 -4.92 13.17 -8.46
CA ARG A 158 -5.31 12.73 -7.11
C ARG A 158 -4.36 13.30 -6.06
N LYS A 159 -4.81 13.38 -4.80
CA LYS A 159 -4.03 13.94 -3.68
C LYS A 159 -3.56 15.38 -3.94
N LEU A 160 -4.43 16.18 -4.56
CA LEU A 160 -4.09 17.54 -5.01
C LEU A 160 -3.51 18.41 -3.90
N ALA A 161 -4.11 18.41 -2.70
CA ALA A 161 -3.62 19.20 -1.57
C ALA A 161 -2.17 18.84 -1.21
N LEU A 162 -1.85 17.54 -1.11
CA LEU A 162 -0.50 17.07 -0.79
C LEU A 162 0.49 17.43 -1.91
N ARG A 163 0.12 17.21 -3.17
CA ARG A 163 0.98 17.52 -4.32
C ARG A 163 1.24 19.01 -4.45
N ARG A 164 0.20 19.85 -4.30
CA ARG A 164 0.34 21.31 -4.32
C ARG A 164 1.22 21.82 -3.18
N PHE A 165 1.01 21.29 -1.96
CA PHE A 165 1.86 21.64 -0.82
C PHE A 165 3.32 21.25 -1.07
N ALA A 166 3.58 20.02 -1.53
CA ALA A 166 4.93 19.54 -1.81
C ALA A 166 5.67 20.41 -2.84
N ARG A 167 4.99 20.85 -3.89
CA ARG A 167 5.55 21.72 -4.94
C ARG A 167 5.75 23.16 -4.45
N HIS A 168 4.72 23.73 -3.82
CA HIS A 168 4.71 25.16 -3.41
C HIS A 168 5.79 25.48 -2.39
N GLU A 169 5.92 24.64 -1.39
CA GLU A 169 6.90 24.84 -0.30
C GLU A 169 8.29 24.29 -0.67
N GLY A 170 8.48 23.70 -1.84
CA GLY A 170 9.74 23.05 -2.22
C GLY A 170 10.12 21.89 -1.30
N VAL A 171 9.12 21.25 -0.68
CA VAL A 171 9.30 20.13 0.24
C VAL A 171 9.83 18.91 -0.48
N LEU A 172 9.32 18.68 -1.72
CA LEU A 172 9.75 17.59 -2.59
C LEU A 172 10.10 18.11 -3.99
N PRO A 173 11.06 17.47 -4.67
CA PRO A 173 11.29 17.72 -6.10
C PRO A 173 10.03 17.46 -6.92
N GLU A 174 9.88 18.20 -8.05
CA GLU A 174 8.70 18.07 -8.93
C GLU A 174 8.50 16.64 -9.42
N GLU A 175 9.56 15.94 -9.75
CA GLU A 175 9.52 14.55 -10.21
C GLU A 175 8.91 13.61 -9.17
N VAL A 176 9.14 13.88 -7.88
CA VAL A 176 8.57 13.10 -6.76
C VAL A 176 7.13 13.51 -6.52
N ALA A 177 6.85 14.82 -6.47
CA ALA A 177 5.53 15.36 -6.21
C ALA A 177 4.50 14.98 -7.28
N SER A 178 4.95 14.76 -8.54
CA SER A 178 4.10 14.40 -9.68
C SER A 178 4.03 12.90 -9.98
N THR A 179 4.79 12.05 -9.25
CA THR A 179 4.83 10.60 -9.52
C THR A 179 3.45 9.95 -9.41
N ASP A 180 3.12 9.11 -10.39
CA ASP A 180 1.89 8.32 -10.38
C ASP A 180 1.90 7.26 -9.28
N LYS A 181 0.75 7.13 -8.61
CA LYS A 181 0.55 6.13 -7.55
C LYS A 181 0.18 4.78 -8.13
N LYS A 182 0.86 3.72 -7.67
CA LYS A 182 0.40 2.34 -7.79
C LYS A 182 0.18 1.72 -6.42
N ALA A 183 -0.77 0.79 -6.31
CA ALA A 183 -0.95 0.03 -5.08
C ALA A 183 0.20 -0.98 -4.93
N VAL A 184 0.69 -1.16 -3.70
CA VAL A 184 1.90 -1.93 -3.37
C VAL A 184 1.89 -3.35 -3.94
N GLN A 185 0.77 -4.06 -3.88
CA GLN A 185 0.65 -5.43 -4.40
C GLN A 185 0.83 -5.54 -5.92
N TYR A 186 0.55 -4.46 -6.65
CA TYR A 186 0.73 -4.39 -8.11
C TYR A 186 2.08 -3.78 -8.49
N GLY A 187 2.52 -2.74 -7.80
CA GLY A 187 3.79 -2.05 -8.04
C GLY A 187 5.00 -2.91 -7.70
N SER A 188 4.92 -3.71 -6.65
CA SER A 188 5.93 -4.70 -6.24
C SER A 188 5.90 -5.99 -7.06
N TYR A 189 4.84 -6.24 -7.84
CA TYR A 189 4.54 -7.48 -8.55
C TYR A 189 4.15 -8.68 -7.67
N VAL A 190 3.98 -8.53 -6.37
CA VAL A 190 3.65 -9.64 -5.46
C VAL A 190 2.39 -10.38 -5.90
N SER A 191 1.28 -9.67 -6.20
CA SER A 191 0.05 -10.31 -6.70
C SER A 191 0.27 -11.13 -7.96
N ARG A 192 1.09 -10.63 -8.89
CA ARG A 192 1.41 -11.32 -10.15
C ARG A 192 2.22 -12.60 -9.89
N GLU A 193 3.19 -12.54 -9.00
CA GLU A 193 4.03 -13.69 -8.71
C GLU A 193 3.28 -14.73 -7.86
N LEU A 194 2.38 -14.33 -6.97
CA LEU A 194 1.48 -15.26 -6.27
C LEU A 194 0.55 -16.00 -7.25
N ASP A 195 -0.05 -15.31 -8.25
CA ASP A 195 -0.82 -15.95 -9.34
C ASP A 195 0.04 -16.95 -10.12
N ARG A 196 1.30 -16.59 -10.41
CA ARG A 196 2.25 -17.46 -11.11
C ARG A 196 2.57 -18.72 -10.31
N LEU A 197 2.89 -18.56 -9.02
CA LEU A 197 3.20 -19.66 -8.12
C LEU A 197 1.99 -20.59 -7.92
N ALA A 198 0.79 -20.03 -7.74
CA ALA A 198 -0.44 -20.80 -7.66
C ALA A 198 -0.63 -21.69 -8.90
N ARG A 199 -0.44 -21.14 -10.11
CA ARG A 199 -0.54 -21.91 -11.36
C ARG A 199 0.54 -22.99 -11.49
N GLN A 200 1.76 -22.72 -11.04
CA GLN A 200 2.86 -23.71 -11.04
C GLN A 200 2.57 -24.86 -10.06
N ALA A 201 1.91 -24.55 -8.93
CA ALA A 201 1.47 -25.55 -7.96
C ALA A 201 0.20 -26.32 -8.38
N GLY A 202 -0.37 -26.03 -9.58
CA GLY A 202 -1.53 -26.74 -10.11
C GLY A 202 -2.88 -26.05 -9.89
N PHE A 203 -2.92 -24.93 -9.16
CA PHE A 203 -4.13 -24.13 -9.00
C PHE A 203 -4.36 -23.28 -10.24
N LYS A 204 -5.34 -23.63 -11.06
CA LYS A 204 -5.56 -23.00 -12.37
C LYS A 204 -6.56 -21.84 -12.27
N ARG A 205 -6.39 -20.80 -13.09
CA ARG A 205 -7.29 -19.63 -13.14
C ARG A 205 -8.77 -19.94 -13.36
N ARG A 206 -9.11 -21.10 -13.93
CA ARG A 206 -10.49 -21.56 -14.05
C ARG A 206 -11.11 -22.07 -12.74
N MET A 207 -10.29 -22.27 -11.72
CA MET A 207 -10.75 -22.62 -10.38
C MET A 207 -11.18 -21.33 -9.68
N ASP A 208 -12.27 -21.40 -8.94
CA ASP A 208 -12.69 -20.28 -8.12
C ASP A 208 -11.59 -19.99 -7.06
N ASP A 209 -11.27 -18.71 -6.88
CA ASP A 209 -10.26 -18.24 -5.90
C ASP A 209 -8.96 -19.06 -5.92
N HIS A 210 -8.40 -19.33 -7.10
CA HIS A 210 -7.23 -20.20 -7.25
C HIS A 210 -6.00 -19.75 -6.46
N VAL A 211 -5.79 -18.41 -6.31
CA VAL A 211 -4.70 -17.88 -5.49
C VAL A 211 -4.97 -18.07 -4.00
N GLY A 212 -6.20 -17.85 -3.55
CA GLY A 212 -6.59 -18.11 -2.15
C GLY A 212 -6.50 -19.59 -1.79
N GLN A 213 -6.88 -20.50 -2.70
CA GLN A 213 -6.67 -21.94 -2.49
C GLN A 213 -5.19 -22.28 -2.35
N TYR A 214 -4.34 -21.67 -3.16
CA TYR A 214 -2.88 -21.85 -3.06
C TYR A 214 -2.33 -21.32 -1.73
N ILE A 215 -2.73 -20.10 -1.32
CA ILE A 215 -2.34 -19.51 -0.03
C ILE A 215 -2.73 -20.44 1.12
N ARG A 216 -3.99 -20.90 1.15
CA ARG A 216 -4.46 -21.84 2.20
C ARG A 216 -3.65 -23.14 2.22
N SER A 217 -3.30 -23.69 1.04
CA SER A 217 -2.47 -24.90 0.96
C SER A 217 -1.06 -24.72 1.50
N LEU A 218 -0.54 -23.51 1.54
CA LEU A 218 0.76 -23.20 2.17
C LEU A 218 0.64 -23.01 3.69
N CYS A 219 -0.55 -22.68 4.19
CA CYS A 219 -0.83 -22.49 5.61
C CYS A 219 -1.25 -23.77 6.33
N GLU A 220 -1.67 -24.79 5.59
CA GLU A 220 -2.00 -26.10 6.14
C GLU A 220 -0.72 -26.90 6.44
N PRO A 221 -0.62 -27.57 7.61
CA PRO A 221 0.54 -28.33 8.01
C PRO A 221 0.76 -29.61 7.19
#